data_c46f2943bbbbe297736308037fc0b153
#
_entry.id   c46f2943bbbbe297736308037fc0b153
#
_cell.length_a   1.000
_cell.length_b   1.000
_cell.length_c   1.000
_cell.angle_alpha   90.00
_cell.angle_beta   90.00
_cell.angle_gamma   90.00
#
_symmetry.space_group_name_H-M   'P 1'
#
loop_
_entity.id
_entity.type
_entity.pdbx_description
1 polymer ?
#
loop_
_entity_poly.entity_id
_entity_poly.type
_entity_poly.pdbx_seq_one_letter_code
_entity_poly.pdbx_strand_id
1 'polypeptide(L)'
;MDEPADPTLTSPGPTLGVVGGGQLGRMLGEAAGPLGVEVVVSDPTPDCPARPVVRDQVVGDFDDEATIRELAERADVLTYEIELAAPDALDRVARETGTPVHPDPATLRTIQDKLVQNRAFADAGIPIPEFRRIDDAEDLRAAG
;
A
#
# COMPACT_ATOMS: atom_id res chain seq x y z
N MET A 1 27.57 -27.44 -23.10
CA MET A 1 27.50 -26.84 -21.74
C MET A 1 26.31 -25.88 -21.80
N ASP A 2 25.17 -26.33 -21.28
CA ASP A 2 24.01 -25.43 -21.18
C ASP A 2 24.28 -24.47 -20.02
N GLU A 3 24.45 -23.20 -20.34
CA GLU A 3 24.49 -22.13 -19.37
C GLU A 3 23.10 -22.06 -18.72
N PRO A 4 22.99 -22.11 -17.38
CA PRO A 4 21.68 -22.00 -16.74
C PRO A 4 21.06 -20.66 -17.14
N ALA A 5 19.85 -20.68 -17.67
CA ALA A 5 19.09 -19.46 -18.01
C ALA A 5 19.02 -18.58 -16.75
N ASP A 6 19.38 -17.32 -16.90
CA ASP A 6 19.27 -16.33 -15.83
C ASP A 6 17.80 -16.22 -15.41
N PRO A 7 17.42 -16.60 -14.18
CA PRO A 7 16.03 -16.56 -13.74
C PRO A 7 15.44 -15.13 -13.74
N THR A 8 16.29 -14.10 -13.85
CA THR A 8 15.84 -12.69 -13.94
C THR A 8 15.34 -12.33 -15.33
N LEU A 9 15.56 -13.18 -16.35
CA LEU A 9 15.11 -12.95 -17.72
C LEU A 9 13.85 -13.73 -18.09
N THR A 10 13.24 -14.47 -17.14
CA THR A 10 11.98 -15.17 -17.39
C THR A 10 10.79 -14.21 -17.31
N SER A 11 10.06 -14.07 -18.40
CA SER A 11 8.76 -13.39 -18.42
C SER A 11 7.66 -14.39 -18.01
N PRO A 12 6.66 -14.01 -17.21
CA PRO A 12 6.42 -12.67 -16.68
C PRO A 12 7.36 -12.31 -15.52
N GLY A 13 7.62 -11.00 -15.34
CA GLY A 13 8.34 -10.46 -14.18
C GLY A 13 7.52 -10.59 -12.89
N PRO A 14 8.06 -10.12 -11.75
CA PRO A 14 7.33 -10.14 -10.48
C PRO A 14 6.07 -9.31 -10.55
N THR A 15 5.06 -9.72 -9.80
CA THR A 15 3.77 -9.02 -9.71
C THR A 15 3.69 -8.26 -8.38
N LEU A 16 3.46 -6.95 -8.46
CA LEU A 16 3.18 -6.07 -7.34
C LEU A 16 1.67 -5.94 -7.15
N GLY A 17 1.16 -6.33 -5.99
CA GLY A 17 -0.20 -6.05 -5.56
C GLY A 17 -0.28 -4.70 -4.83
N VAL A 18 -1.17 -3.82 -5.24
CA VAL A 18 -1.33 -2.49 -4.64
C VAL A 18 -2.74 -2.34 -4.08
N VAL A 19 -2.85 -2.11 -2.77
CA VAL A 19 -4.11 -1.70 -2.16
C VAL A 19 -4.32 -0.22 -2.45
N GLY A 20 -5.28 0.08 -3.31
CA GLY A 20 -5.56 1.39 -3.88
C GLY A 20 -5.28 1.43 -5.38
N GLY A 21 -6.30 1.79 -6.16
CA GLY A 21 -6.26 1.93 -7.62
C GLY A 21 -6.47 3.38 -8.10
N GLY A 22 -6.21 4.34 -7.23
CA GLY A 22 -6.32 5.77 -7.51
C GLY A 22 -5.19 6.31 -8.40
N GLN A 23 -4.96 7.61 -8.31
CA GLN A 23 -3.94 8.29 -9.12
C GLN A 23 -2.53 7.76 -8.83
N LEU A 24 -2.20 7.47 -7.57
CA LEU A 24 -0.88 6.93 -7.22
C LEU A 24 -0.73 5.48 -7.69
N GLY A 25 -1.76 4.64 -7.56
CA GLY A 25 -1.79 3.30 -8.13
C GLY A 25 -1.59 3.31 -9.65
N ARG A 26 -2.18 4.29 -10.35
CA ARG A 26 -1.96 4.50 -11.77
C ARG A 26 -0.49 4.84 -12.07
N MET A 27 0.09 5.80 -11.34
CA MET A 27 1.51 6.19 -11.52
C MET A 27 2.45 5.02 -11.25
N LEU A 28 2.14 4.16 -10.28
CA LEU A 28 2.89 2.93 -10.03
C LEU A 28 2.81 1.98 -11.23
N GLY A 29 1.63 1.76 -11.80
CA GLY A 29 1.46 0.94 -13.00
C GLY A 29 2.25 1.46 -14.20
N GLU A 30 2.21 2.77 -14.43
CA GLU A 30 2.98 3.43 -15.51
C GLU A 30 4.50 3.28 -15.31
N ALA A 31 4.99 3.38 -14.06
CA ALA A 31 6.41 3.23 -13.74
C ALA A 31 6.89 1.77 -13.74
N ALA A 32 6.03 0.83 -13.44
CA ALA A 32 6.36 -0.60 -13.32
C ALA A 32 6.65 -1.24 -14.69
N GLY A 33 5.90 -0.86 -15.72
CA GLY A 33 6.01 -1.45 -17.06
C GLY A 33 7.44 -1.45 -17.63
N PRO A 34 8.17 -0.33 -17.66
CA PRO A 34 9.55 -0.29 -18.12
C PRO A 34 10.53 -1.12 -17.29
N LEU A 35 10.17 -1.47 -16.05
CA LEU A 35 10.96 -2.31 -15.14
C LEU A 35 10.63 -3.81 -15.29
N GLY A 36 9.68 -4.16 -16.14
CA GLY A 36 9.23 -5.53 -16.28
C GLY A 36 8.42 -6.07 -15.09
N VAL A 37 7.86 -5.18 -14.26
CA VAL A 37 7.02 -5.51 -13.11
C VAL A 37 5.55 -5.41 -13.53
N GLU A 38 4.78 -6.46 -13.26
CA GLU A 38 3.33 -6.43 -13.43
C GLU A 38 2.67 -5.82 -12.18
N VAL A 39 1.57 -5.11 -12.36
CA VAL A 39 0.82 -4.52 -11.25
C VAL A 39 -0.63 -5.02 -11.27
N VAL A 40 -1.12 -5.45 -10.12
CA VAL A 40 -2.53 -5.71 -9.85
C VAL A 40 -2.96 -4.77 -8.73
N VAL A 41 -4.11 -4.11 -8.86
CA VAL A 41 -4.61 -3.19 -7.83
C VAL A 41 -5.90 -3.72 -7.20
N SER A 42 -6.20 -3.31 -5.96
CA SER A 42 -7.56 -3.41 -5.40
C SER A 42 -8.17 -2.03 -5.23
N ASP A 43 -9.43 -1.86 -5.60
CA ASP A 43 -10.17 -0.60 -5.46
C ASP A 43 -11.68 -0.89 -5.45
N PRO A 44 -12.48 -0.22 -4.59
CA PRO A 44 -13.94 -0.42 -4.58
C PRO A 44 -14.63 0.11 -5.85
N THR A 45 -13.99 1.02 -6.59
CA THR A 45 -14.57 1.58 -7.82
C THR A 45 -14.22 0.69 -9.01
N PRO A 46 -15.19 0.05 -9.67
CA PRO A 46 -14.94 -0.64 -10.93
C PRO A 46 -14.31 0.32 -11.95
N ASP A 47 -13.37 -0.20 -12.75
CA ASP A 47 -12.62 0.61 -13.73
C ASP A 47 -11.94 1.84 -13.08
N CYS A 48 -11.30 1.63 -11.93
CA CYS A 48 -10.57 2.66 -11.18
C CYS A 48 -9.51 3.38 -12.06
N PRO A 49 -8.99 4.55 -11.64
CA PRO A 49 -8.01 5.31 -12.41
C PRO A 49 -6.77 4.53 -12.86
N ALA A 50 -6.34 3.53 -12.08
CA ALA A 50 -5.19 2.68 -12.43
C ALA A 50 -5.52 1.62 -13.50
N ARG A 51 -6.79 1.21 -13.65
CA ARG A 51 -7.21 0.08 -14.50
C ARG A 51 -6.62 0.07 -15.92
N PRO A 52 -6.49 1.20 -16.62
CA PRO A 52 -5.96 1.22 -18.00
C PRO A 52 -4.48 0.87 -18.12
N VAL A 53 -3.70 0.91 -17.05
CA VAL A 53 -2.23 0.76 -17.05
C VAL A 53 -1.72 -0.37 -16.15
N VAL A 54 -2.63 -1.10 -15.51
CA VAL A 54 -2.30 -2.27 -14.69
C VAL A 54 -2.78 -3.55 -15.37
N ARG A 55 -2.21 -4.68 -14.98
CA ARG A 55 -2.57 -5.99 -15.50
C ARG A 55 -4.02 -6.36 -15.18
N ASP A 56 -4.41 -6.14 -13.91
CA ASP A 56 -5.74 -6.52 -13.44
C ASP A 56 -6.17 -5.70 -12.22
N GLN A 57 -7.46 -5.80 -11.87
CA GLN A 57 -8.08 -5.16 -10.72
C GLN A 57 -8.93 -6.16 -9.95
N VAL A 58 -8.76 -6.18 -8.63
CA VAL A 58 -9.69 -6.79 -7.68
C VAL A 58 -10.66 -5.70 -7.21
N VAL A 59 -11.95 -5.87 -7.47
CA VAL A 59 -12.96 -4.89 -7.03
C VAL A 59 -13.42 -5.23 -5.62
N GLY A 60 -13.17 -4.35 -4.67
CA GLY A 60 -13.54 -4.51 -3.28
C GLY A 60 -12.96 -3.42 -2.38
N ASP A 61 -13.44 -3.34 -1.14
CA ASP A 61 -13.04 -2.29 -0.20
C ASP A 61 -11.60 -2.45 0.27
N PHE A 62 -10.97 -1.32 0.61
CA PHE A 62 -9.56 -1.26 1.03
C PHE A 62 -9.28 -1.98 2.36
N ASP A 63 -10.31 -2.13 3.20
CA ASP A 63 -10.25 -2.77 4.52
C ASP A 63 -10.86 -4.18 4.54
N ASP A 64 -11.42 -4.62 3.42
CA ASP A 64 -11.99 -5.98 3.31
C ASP A 64 -10.89 -7.02 3.17
N GLU A 65 -10.82 -7.93 4.15
CA GLU A 65 -9.82 -8.99 4.20
C GLU A 65 -9.89 -9.96 2.99
N ALA A 66 -11.10 -10.22 2.48
CA ALA A 66 -11.26 -11.09 1.32
C ALA A 66 -10.67 -10.46 0.06
N THR A 67 -10.87 -9.16 -0.13
CA THR A 67 -10.28 -8.36 -1.21
C THR A 67 -8.75 -8.37 -1.13
N ILE A 68 -8.19 -8.11 0.07
CA ILE A 68 -6.73 -8.12 0.30
C ILE A 68 -6.16 -9.51 0.05
N ARG A 69 -6.85 -10.57 0.45
CA ARG A 69 -6.44 -11.96 0.21
C ARG A 69 -6.41 -12.30 -1.28
N GLU A 70 -7.47 -11.96 -2.00
CA GLU A 70 -7.52 -12.18 -3.45
C GLU A 70 -6.39 -11.43 -4.18
N LEU A 71 -6.08 -10.21 -3.73
CA LEU A 71 -4.94 -9.45 -4.25
C LEU A 71 -3.61 -10.16 -3.94
N ALA A 72 -3.43 -10.65 -2.71
CA ALA A 72 -2.22 -11.36 -2.29
C ALA A 72 -1.99 -12.67 -3.07
N GLU A 73 -3.06 -13.39 -3.42
CA GLU A 73 -2.99 -14.63 -4.22
C GLU A 73 -2.55 -14.37 -5.67
N ARG A 74 -2.62 -13.11 -6.12
CA ARG A 74 -2.25 -12.70 -7.49
C ARG A 74 -0.91 -11.94 -7.55
N ALA A 75 -0.23 -11.76 -6.41
CA ALA A 75 0.96 -10.94 -6.30
C ALA A 75 2.10 -11.66 -5.56
N ASP A 76 3.33 -11.31 -5.91
CA ASP A 76 4.53 -11.77 -5.21
C ASP A 76 4.85 -10.90 -3.98
N VAL A 77 4.37 -9.65 -3.97
CA VAL A 77 4.54 -8.69 -2.89
C VAL A 77 3.36 -7.72 -2.87
N LEU A 78 2.94 -7.32 -1.68
CA LEU A 78 1.91 -6.30 -1.49
C LEU A 78 2.51 -4.96 -1.07
N THR A 79 1.88 -3.90 -1.54
CA THR A 79 2.03 -2.54 -1.01
C THR A 79 0.65 -1.88 -0.89
N TYR A 80 0.62 -0.70 -0.30
CA TYR A 80 -0.58 0.12 -0.20
C TYR A 80 -0.23 1.58 -0.56
N GLU A 81 -1.11 2.25 -1.26
CA GLU A 81 -0.97 3.65 -1.63
C GLU A 81 -1.99 4.54 -0.91
N ILE A 82 -2.92 3.91 -0.17
CA ILE A 82 -3.99 4.59 0.54
C ILE A 82 -3.95 4.25 2.03
N GLU A 83 -4.12 5.26 2.88
CA GLU A 83 -4.15 5.11 4.33
C GLU A 83 -5.44 4.45 4.87
N LEU A 84 -6.42 4.20 4.02
CA LEU A 84 -7.66 3.51 4.39
C LEU A 84 -7.54 1.98 4.43
N ALA A 85 -6.42 1.42 3.97
CA ALA A 85 -6.17 -0.01 4.08
C ALA A 85 -6.15 -0.47 5.55
N ALA A 86 -6.57 -1.71 5.80
CA ALA A 86 -6.61 -2.27 7.15
C ALA A 86 -5.29 -2.96 7.54
N PRO A 87 -4.46 -2.38 8.43
CA PRO A 87 -3.18 -2.98 8.80
C PRO A 87 -3.30 -4.38 9.39
N ASP A 88 -4.36 -4.65 10.15
CA ASP A 88 -4.59 -5.96 10.77
C ASP A 88 -4.98 -7.03 9.74
N ALA A 89 -5.71 -6.65 8.69
CA ALA A 89 -6.02 -7.55 7.58
C ALA A 89 -4.76 -7.83 6.75
N LEU A 90 -3.96 -6.82 6.45
CA LEU A 90 -2.67 -6.96 5.76
C LEU A 90 -1.73 -7.92 6.52
N ASP A 91 -1.58 -7.74 7.84
CA ASP A 91 -0.79 -8.64 8.69
C ASP A 91 -1.28 -10.09 8.68
N ARG A 92 -2.60 -10.28 8.73
CA ARG A 92 -3.21 -11.60 8.72
C ARG A 92 -3.00 -12.30 7.39
N VAL A 93 -3.34 -11.61 6.30
CA VAL A 93 -3.22 -12.13 4.94
C VAL A 93 -1.75 -12.45 4.63
N ALA A 94 -0.81 -11.57 4.97
CA ALA A 94 0.62 -11.82 4.76
C ALA A 94 1.10 -13.11 5.45
N ARG A 95 0.67 -13.35 6.71
CA ARG A 95 1.03 -14.57 7.43
C ARG A 95 0.39 -15.84 6.84
N GLU A 96 -0.83 -15.75 6.35
CA GLU A 96 -1.58 -16.91 5.85
C GLU A 96 -1.21 -17.27 4.41
N THR A 97 -0.94 -16.28 3.56
CA THR A 97 -0.56 -16.50 2.16
C THR A 97 0.94 -16.63 1.96
N GLY A 98 1.74 -16.09 2.88
CA GLY A 98 3.19 -15.97 2.72
C GLY A 98 3.61 -14.78 1.84
N THR A 99 2.67 -13.98 1.33
CA THR A 99 2.93 -12.81 0.48
C THR A 99 3.39 -11.64 1.36
N PRO A 100 4.63 -11.13 1.22
CA PRO A 100 5.13 -10.05 2.05
C PRO A 100 4.42 -8.73 1.75
N VAL A 101 4.30 -7.87 2.77
CA VAL A 101 3.73 -6.52 2.66
C VAL A 101 4.82 -5.49 2.96
N HIS A 102 5.02 -4.54 2.07
CA HIS A 102 5.97 -3.44 2.22
C HIS A 102 5.33 -2.10 1.82
N PRO A 103 5.45 -1.04 2.63
CA PRO A 103 6.05 -1.02 3.98
C PRO A 103 5.32 -1.95 4.96
N ASP A 104 5.99 -2.27 6.09
CA ASP A 104 5.37 -3.07 7.16
C ASP A 104 4.03 -2.45 7.61
N PRO A 105 2.97 -3.24 7.83
CA PRO A 105 1.68 -2.73 8.29
C PRO A 105 1.73 -1.91 9.59
N ALA A 106 2.75 -2.08 10.43
CA ALA A 106 2.98 -1.20 11.59
C ALA A 106 3.26 0.25 11.18
N THR A 107 3.90 0.46 10.02
CA THR A 107 4.08 1.80 9.44
C THR A 107 2.73 2.43 9.11
N LEU A 108 1.82 1.66 8.51
CA LEU A 108 0.48 2.14 8.20
C LEU A 108 -0.29 2.54 9.46
N ARG A 109 -0.25 1.74 10.53
CA ARG A 109 -0.85 2.10 11.84
C ARG A 109 -0.33 3.44 12.36
N THR A 110 0.96 3.68 12.20
CA THR A 110 1.57 4.94 12.64
C THR A 110 1.07 6.13 11.83
N ILE A 111 0.96 6.01 10.50
CA ILE A 111 0.58 7.14 9.64
C ILE A 111 -0.92 7.41 9.60
N GLN A 112 -1.76 6.45 9.97
CA GLN A 112 -3.21 6.61 10.03
C GLN A 112 -3.65 7.62 11.10
N ASP A 113 -2.90 7.77 12.19
CA ASP A 113 -3.13 8.78 13.22
C ASP A 113 -2.05 9.87 13.16
N LYS A 114 -2.44 11.07 12.77
CA LYS A 114 -1.50 12.20 12.60
C LYS A 114 -0.81 12.62 13.91
N LEU A 115 -1.45 12.45 15.06
CA LEU A 115 -0.83 12.71 16.34
C LEU A 115 0.25 11.67 16.67
N VAL A 116 -0.04 10.40 16.42
CA VAL A 116 0.92 9.29 16.58
C VAL A 116 2.11 9.49 15.64
N GLN A 117 1.84 9.78 14.37
CA GLN A 117 2.87 10.04 13.36
C GLN A 117 3.78 11.21 13.77
N ASN A 118 3.19 12.33 14.16
CA ASN A 118 3.98 13.52 14.54
C ASN A 118 4.81 13.27 15.80
N ARG A 119 4.28 12.54 16.78
CA ARG A 119 5.05 12.12 17.96
C ARG A 119 6.23 11.24 17.59
N ALA A 120 6.01 10.22 16.74
CA ALA A 120 7.08 9.34 16.27
C ALA A 120 8.19 10.13 15.56
N PHE A 121 7.84 11.12 14.74
CA PHE A 121 8.82 11.99 14.09
C PHE A 121 9.58 12.87 15.08
N ALA A 122 8.90 13.47 16.05
CA ALA A 122 9.53 14.28 17.09
C ALA A 122 10.49 13.45 17.93
N ASP A 123 10.09 12.25 18.35
CA ASP A 123 10.91 11.33 19.15
C ASP A 123 12.15 10.85 18.38
N ALA A 124 12.04 10.75 17.04
CA ALA A 124 13.14 10.42 16.14
C ALA A 124 14.05 11.64 15.81
N GLY A 125 13.73 12.84 16.33
CA GLY A 125 14.48 14.07 16.04
C GLY A 125 14.32 14.58 14.61
N ILE A 126 13.27 14.17 13.91
CA ILE A 126 12.96 14.66 12.55
C ILE A 126 12.36 16.07 12.66
N PRO A 127 12.86 17.05 11.90
CA PRO A 127 12.28 18.39 11.90
C PRO A 127 10.85 18.37 11.36
N ILE A 128 9.90 18.77 12.19
CA ILE A 128 8.48 18.89 11.85
C ILE A 128 7.94 20.23 12.35
N PRO A 129 6.86 20.74 11.78
CA PRO A 129 6.15 21.89 12.32
C PRO A 129 5.68 21.63 13.75
N GLU A 130 5.51 22.71 14.54
CA GLU A 130 4.85 22.60 15.83
C GLU A 130 3.44 22.04 15.66
N PHE A 131 3.06 21.11 16.53
CA PHE A 131 1.75 20.50 16.52
C PHE A 131 1.19 20.42 17.93
N ARG A 132 -0.14 20.38 18.02
CA ARG A 132 -0.85 20.27 19.28
C ARG A 132 -1.98 19.27 19.15
N ARG A 133 -2.17 18.46 20.20
CA ARG A 133 -3.35 17.63 20.34
C ARG A 133 -4.57 18.52 20.61
N ILE A 134 -5.64 18.24 19.91
CA ILE A 134 -6.95 18.91 20.08
C ILE A 134 -7.95 17.82 20.49
N ASP A 135 -8.50 17.95 21.69
CA ASP A 135 -9.51 17.02 22.21
C ASP A 135 -10.92 17.61 22.10
N ASP A 136 -11.04 18.95 22.12
CA ASP A 136 -12.32 19.62 22.04
C ASP A 136 -12.24 21.00 21.34
N ALA A 137 -13.40 21.68 21.27
CA ALA A 137 -13.51 22.99 20.63
C ALA A 137 -12.81 24.12 21.42
N GLU A 138 -12.55 23.95 22.72
CA GLU A 138 -11.82 24.91 23.53
C GLU A 138 -10.32 24.85 23.24
N ASP A 139 -9.79 23.64 23.16
CA ASP A 139 -8.41 23.41 22.73
C ASP A 139 -8.13 24.02 21.35
N LEU A 140 -9.09 23.86 20.42
CA LEU A 140 -8.96 24.42 19.07
C LEU A 140 -8.90 25.96 19.11
N ARG A 141 -9.76 26.61 19.91
CA ARG A 141 -9.73 28.07 20.07
C ARG A 141 -8.46 28.57 20.73
N ALA A 142 -7.88 27.79 21.66
CA ALA A 142 -6.63 28.11 22.33
C ALA A 142 -5.39 27.88 21.46
N ALA A 143 -5.52 27.13 20.37
CA ALA A 143 -4.43 26.83 19.45
C ALA A 143 -4.30 27.86 18.30
N GLY A 144 -5.34 28.62 18.00
CA GLY A 144 -5.37 29.71 17.00
C GLY A 144 -5.15 31.05 17.66
#